data_966093545e4437ba2d22b51500f78c13
#
_entry.id   966093545e4437ba2d22b51500f78c13
#
_cell.length_a   1.000
_cell.length_b   1.000
_cell.length_c   1.000
_cell.angle_alpha   90.00
_cell.angle_beta   90.00
_cell.angle_gamma   90.00
#
_symmetry.space_group_name_H-M   'P 1'
#
loop_
_entity.id
_entity.type
_entity.pdbx_description
1 polymer ?
#
loop_
_entity_poly.entity_id
_entity_poly.type
_entity_poly.pdbx_seq_one_letter_code
_entity_poly.pdbx_strand_id
1 'polypeptide(L)'
;MLKPRYSVDLIKQMAECDANYIRLLKLVPQLAVYRDMTLSNSVKSDKGSTSTNGHLKRVPHRQIESLVGLKVEFAISEALESKGPITVQIKILENFRYTNTLEIVQKPEIKKLLTNPSMIVRIYHDASSAEVISTQGHKVSQSRYLVKNPKMYSADEKMRVNAFLGEWLTHCLKVGRSIRTPEKLFTI
;
A
#
# COMPACT_ATOMS: atom_id res chain seq x y z
N MET A 1 -9.22 40.73 12.07
CA MET A 1 -8.46 39.94 11.09
C MET A 1 -9.06 38.53 11.01
N LEU A 2 -9.68 38.16 9.90
CA LEU A 2 -10.17 36.81 9.67
C LEU A 2 -8.95 35.90 9.42
N LYS A 3 -8.78 34.84 10.25
CA LYS A 3 -7.74 33.83 10.01
C LYS A 3 -7.97 33.19 8.63
N PRO A 4 -6.94 33.04 7.79
CA PRO A 4 -7.09 32.41 6.49
C PRO A 4 -7.70 31.02 6.70
N ARG A 5 -8.76 30.73 5.95
CA ARG A 5 -9.44 29.42 5.98
C ARG A 5 -8.45 28.39 5.42
N TYR A 6 -8.01 27.45 6.25
CA TYR A 6 -7.13 26.38 5.80
C TYR A 6 -7.80 25.60 4.66
N SER A 7 -7.14 25.53 3.51
CA SER A 7 -7.55 24.69 2.39
C SER A 7 -6.52 23.57 2.18
N VAL A 8 -7.03 22.35 2.01
CA VAL A 8 -6.16 21.20 1.71
C VAL A 8 -5.60 21.36 0.30
N ASP A 9 -4.28 21.24 0.17
CA ASP A 9 -3.61 21.18 -1.14
C ASP A 9 -3.81 19.75 -1.72
N LEU A 10 -4.83 19.62 -2.55
CA LEU A 10 -5.18 18.35 -3.18
C LEU A 10 -4.09 17.85 -4.13
N ILE A 11 -3.42 18.75 -4.84
CA ILE A 11 -2.35 18.39 -5.78
C ILE A 11 -1.20 17.73 -5.02
N LYS A 12 -0.77 18.35 -3.92
CA LYS A 12 0.27 17.80 -3.06
C LYS A 12 -0.15 16.47 -2.43
N GLN A 13 -1.40 16.36 -1.98
CA GLN A 13 -1.92 15.11 -1.41
C GLN A 13 -1.93 13.97 -2.44
N MET A 14 -2.39 14.23 -3.66
CA MET A 14 -2.41 13.23 -4.73
C MET A 14 -0.99 12.81 -5.12
N ALA A 15 -0.08 13.76 -5.31
CA ALA A 15 1.32 13.47 -5.61
C ALA A 15 1.99 12.58 -4.54
N GLU A 16 1.66 12.78 -3.25
CA GLU A 16 2.17 11.92 -2.18
C GLU A 16 1.57 10.51 -2.27
N CYS A 17 0.28 10.37 -2.57
CA CYS A 17 -0.36 9.07 -2.76
C CYS A 17 0.25 8.30 -3.95
N ASP A 18 0.56 8.98 -5.05
CA ASP A 18 1.22 8.40 -6.23
C ASP A 18 2.67 7.98 -5.90
N ALA A 19 3.38 8.83 -5.16
CA ALA A 19 4.72 8.49 -4.69
C ALA A 19 4.71 7.28 -3.73
N ASN A 20 3.71 7.17 -2.85
CA ASN A 20 3.54 6.03 -1.95
C ASN A 20 3.27 4.73 -2.72
N TYR A 21 2.48 4.80 -3.80
CA TYR A 21 2.29 3.68 -4.70
C TYR A 21 3.61 3.15 -5.26
N ILE A 22 4.45 4.03 -5.81
CA ILE A 22 5.76 3.65 -6.36
C ILE A 22 6.68 3.06 -5.29
N ARG A 23 6.70 3.64 -4.08
CA ARG A 23 7.48 3.11 -2.95
C ARG A 23 7.04 1.70 -2.56
N LEU A 24 5.73 1.45 -2.50
CA LEU A 24 5.17 0.13 -2.18
C LEU A 24 5.50 -0.92 -3.25
N LEU A 25 5.43 -0.58 -4.54
CA LEU A 25 5.84 -1.50 -5.61
C LEU A 25 7.33 -1.88 -5.53
N LYS A 26 8.19 -0.96 -5.05
CA LYS A 26 9.61 -1.25 -4.84
C LYS A 26 9.85 -2.14 -3.62
N LEU A 27 9.11 -1.96 -2.54
CA LEU A 27 9.24 -2.75 -1.31
C LEU A 27 8.62 -4.14 -1.44
N VAL A 28 7.55 -4.27 -2.25
CA VAL A 28 6.81 -5.52 -2.48
C VAL A 28 6.73 -5.77 -3.99
N PRO A 29 7.79 -6.29 -4.62
CA PRO A 29 7.84 -6.48 -6.08
C PRO A 29 6.70 -7.35 -6.65
N GLN A 30 6.15 -8.22 -5.82
CA GLN A 30 5.01 -9.07 -6.19
C GLN A 30 3.76 -8.26 -6.57
N LEU A 31 3.58 -7.07 -5.99
CA LEU A 31 2.50 -6.15 -6.36
C LEU A 31 2.68 -5.63 -7.80
N ALA A 32 3.92 -5.38 -8.23
CA ALA A 32 4.20 -4.95 -9.60
C ALA A 32 3.89 -6.08 -10.61
N VAL A 33 4.32 -7.30 -10.31
CA VAL A 33 4.02 -8.48 -11.14
C VAL A 33 2.51 -8.70 -11.24
N TYR A 34 1.80 -8.63 -10.12
CA TYR A 34 0.34 -8.76 -10.08
C TYR A 34 -0.35 -7.69 -10.93
N ARG A 35 0.04 -6.42 -10.78
CA ARG A 35 -0.46 -5.31 -11.58
C ARG A 35 -0.30 -5.59 -13.08
N ASP A 36 0.91 -5.96 -13.50
CA ASP A 36 1.24 -6.14 -14.92
C ASP A 36 0.42 -7.29 -15.53
N MET A 37 0.26 -8.40 -14.80
CA MET A 37 -0.61 -9.50 -15.21
C MET A 37 -2.08 -9.06 -15.34
N THR A 38 -2.58 -8.28 -14.41
CA THR A 38 -3.98 -7.86 -14.35
C THR A 38 -4.30 -6.86 -15.46
N LEU A 39 -3.43 -5.87 -15.68
CA LEU A 39 -3.61 -4.86 -16.73
C LEU A 39 -3.47 -5.45 -18.13
N SER A 40 -2.50 -6.36 -18.34
CA SER A 40 -2.30 -7.04 -19.62
C SER A 40 -3.50 -7.88 -20.04
N ASN A 41 -4.20 -8.51 -19.08
CA ASN A 41 -5.40 -9.27 -19.36
C ASN A 41 -6.60 -8.39 -19.72
N SER A 42 -6.63 -7.14 -19.26
CA SER A 42 -7.68 -6.17 -19.60
C SER A 42 -7.60 -5.71 -21.06
N VAL A 43 -6.40 -5.43 -21.55
CA VAL A 43 -6.18 -4.97 -22.93
C VAL A 43 -6.56 -6.04 -23.97
N LYS A 44 -6.45 -7.33 -23.60
CA LYS A 44 -6.82 -8.44 -24.50
C LYS A 44 -8.32 -8.68 -24.59
N SER A 45 -9.10 -8.30 -23.59
CA SER A 45 -10.57 -8.48 -23.62
C SER A 45 -11.30 -7.39 -24.41
N ASP A 46 -10.73 -6.19 -24.59
CA ASP A 46 -11.34 -5.10 -25.37
C ASP A 46 -11.10 -5.19 -26.88
N LYS A 47 -10.18 -6.06 -27.33
CA LYS A 47 -9.99 -6.35 -28.76
C LYS A 47 -10.81 -7.57 -29.16
N GLY A 48 -12.10 -7.55 -28.87
CA GLY A 48 -13.05 -8.60 -29.16
C GLY A 48 -13.78 -8.36 -30.46
N SER A 49 -13.80 -9.40 -31.29
CA SER A 49 -14.71 -9.67 -32.41
C SER A 49 -14.50 -8.92 -33.72
N THR A 50 -13.43 -9.27 -34.42
CA THR A 50 -13.58 -9.51 -35.85
C THR A 50 -13.25 -10.98 -36.13
N SER A 51 -14.28 -11.69 -36.54
CA SER A 51 -14.28 -13.09 -36.93
C SER A 51 -13.36 -13.28 -38.13
N THR A 52 -12.26 -14.02 -37.94
CA THR A 52 -11.62 -14.76 -39.03
C THR A 52 -11.12 -16.10 -38.47
N ASN A 53 -11.59 -17.17 -39.07
CA ASN A 53 -11.26 -18.56 -38.78
C ASN A 53 -9.75 -18.78 -38.81
N GLY A 54 -9.14 -18.84 -37.65
CA GLY A 54 -7.78 -19.24 -37.44
C GLY A 54 -7.66 -19.99 -36.12
N HIS A 55 -7.22 -21.21 -36.15
CA HIS A 55 -6.95 -22.07 -34.98
C HIS A 55 -5.93 -21.38 -34.04
N LEU A 56 -6.32 -20.33 -33.35
CA LEU A 56 -5.50 -19.70 -32.30
C LEU A 56 -5.62 -20.57 -31.04
N LYS A 57 -4.54 -21.29 -30.73
CA LYS A 57 -4.33 -21.95 -29.43
C LYS A 57 -4.64 -20.92 -28.34
N ARG A 58 -5.73 -21.15 -27.62
CA ARG A 58 -6.03 -20.41 -26.37
C ARG A 58 -4.81 -20.59 -25.47
N VAL A 59 -4.05 -19.53 -25.27
CA VAL A 59 -3.04 -19.47 -24.21
C VAL A 59 -3.81 -19.68 -22.90
N PRO A 60 -3.45 -20.70 -22.08
CA PRO A 60 -4.17 -20.96 -20.86
C PRO A 60 -4.21 -19.68 -20.02
N HIS A 61 -5.40 -19.31 -19.55
CA HIS A 61 -5.60 -18.24 -18.58
C HIS A 61 -4.76 -18.61 -17.35
N ARG A 62 -3.54 -18.09 -17.24
CA ARG A 62 -2.73 -18.24 -16.04
C ARG A 62 -3.59 -17.70 -14.90
N GLN A 63 -4.06 -18.58 -14.04
CA GLN A 63 -4.74 -18.18 -12.81
C GLN A 63 -3.76 -17.28 -12.04
N ILE A 64 -4.16 -16.02 -11.86
CA ILE A 64 -3.38 -15.09 -11.04
C ILE A 64 -3.55 -15.60 -9.61
N GLU A 65 -2.49 -16.16 -9.04
CA GLU A 65 -2.51 -16.61 -7.66
C GLU A 65 -2.83 -15.43 -6.75
N SER A 66 -3.69 -15.66 -5.76
CA SER A 66 -4.04 -14.64 -4.79
C SER A 66 -2.83 -14.26 -3.96
N LEU A 67 -2.55 -12.97 -3.88
CA LEU A 67 -1.50 -12.42 -3.00
C LEU A 67 -1.93 -12.34 -1.52
N VAL A 68 -3.16 -12.71 -1.20
CA VAL A 68 -3.67 -12.66 0.18
C VAL A 68 -2.81 -13.50 1.11
N GLY A 69 -2.39 -12.89 2.21
CA GLY A 69 -1.53 -13.53 3.20
C GLY A 69 -0.03 -13.41 2.92
N LEU A 70 0.39 -12.90 1.75
CA LEU A 70 1.80 -12.59 1.49
C LEU A 70 2.31 -11.62 2.54
N LYS A 71 3.48 -11.94 3.11
CA LYS A 71 4.16 -11.12 4.11
C LYS A 71 5.58 -10.84 3.66
N VAL A 72 5.99 -9.59 3.75
CA VAL A 72 7.39 -9.18 3.63
C VAL A 72 7.81 -8.46 4.90
N GLU A 73 9.06 -8.68 5.31
CA GLU A 73 9.61 -8.10 6.53
C GLU A 73 10.96 -7.48 6.25
N PHE A 74 11.18 -6.28 6.80
CA PHE A 74 12.40 -5.52 6.67
C PHE A 74 12.92 -5.14 8.06
N ALA A 75 14.19 -5.45 8.36
CA ALA A 75 14.87 -4.88 9.52
C ALA A 75 15.26 -3.43 9.19
N ILE A 76 14.83 -2.48 10.03
CA ILE A 76 15.11 -1.05 9.88
C ILE A 76 16.08 -0.53 10.95
N SER A 77 16.50 -1.37 11.89
CA SER A 77 17.59 -1.11 12.83
C SER A 77 18.43 -2.34 13.03
N GLU A 78 19.63 -2.16 13.54
CA GLU A 78 20.45 -3.27 14.04
C GLU A 78 19.88 -3.80 15.36
N ALA A 79 20.18 -5.07 15.67
CA ALA A 79 19.80 -5.66 16.94
C ALA A 79 20.56 -4.94 18.07
N LEU A 80 19.84 -4.39 19.04
CA LEU A 80 20.43 -3.91 20.29
C LEU A 80 20.63 -5.12 21.21
N GLU A 81 21.73 -5.17 21.97
CA GLU A 81 22.25 -6.34 22.71
C GLU A 81 21.24 -7.18 23.50
N SER A 82 20.06 -6.67 23.82
CA SER A 82 19.01 -7.39 24.55
C SER A 82 17.66 -7.47 23.81
N LYS A 83 17.54 -6.84 22.65
CA LYS A 83 16.28 -6.80 21.87
C LYS A 83 16.62 -7.02 20.40
N GLY A 84 15.83 -7.87 19.74
CA GLY A 84 15.98 -8.09 18.31
C GLY A 84 15.85 -6.79 17.49
N PRO A 85 16.17 -6.82 16.18
CA PRO A 85 16.08 -5.64 15.33
C PRO A 85 14.64 -5.13 15.28
N ILE A 86 14.48 -3.82 15.13
CA ILE A 86 13.18 -3.25 14.81
C ILE A 86 12.86 -3.62 13.36
N THR A 87 11.68 -4.21 13.16
CA THR A 87 11.24 -4.68 11.84
C THR A 87 9.96 -3.98 11.41
N VAL A 88 9.79 -3.81 10.11
CA VAL A 88 8.53 -3.42 9.49
C VAL A 88 7.99 -4.61 8.72
N GLN A 89 6.77 -5.04 9.03
CA GLN A 89 6.06 -6.09 8.33
C GLN A 89 4.99 -5.47 7.45
N ILE A 90 4.96 -5.86 6.18
CA ILE A 90 3.88 -5.56 5.23
C ILE A 90 3.17 -6.88 4.92
N LYS A 91 1.85 -6.91 5.14
CA LYS A 91 0.99 -8.07 4.88
C LYS A 91 -0.13 -7.68 3.92
N ILE A 92 -0.38 -8.50 2.90
CA ILE A 92 -1.52 -8.32 2.02
C ILE A 92 -2.76 -8.94 2.68
N LEU A 93 -3.77 -8.11 2.95
CA LEU A 93 -5.03 -8.51 3.58
C LEU A 93 -6.09 -8.87 2.52
N GLU A 94 -6.19 -8.06 1.47
CA GLU A 94 -7.18 -8.23 0.41
C GLU A 94 -6.52 -8.05 -0.96
N ASN A 95 -7.02 -8.80 -1.93
CA ASN A 95 -6.49 -8.80 -3.28
C ASN A 95 -7.65 -8.85 -4.28
N PHE A 96 -7.96 -7.72 -4.90
CA PHE A 96 -8.94 -7.57 -5.95
C PHE A 96 -8.26 -7.15 -7.25
N ARG A 97 -8.96 -7.27 -8.36
CA ARG A 97 -8.42 -7.04 -9.72
C ARG A 97 -7.62 -5.74 -9.85
N TYR A 98 -8.11 -4.65 -9.30
CA TYR A 98 -7.47 -3.32 -9.41
C TYR A 98 -7.05 -2.74 -8.07
N THR A 99 -7.36 -3.41 -6.97
CA THR A 99 -7.08 -2.89 -5.62
C THR A 99 -6.49 -3.95 -4.70
N ASN A 100 -5.50 -3.56 -3.90
CA ASN A 100 -5.01 -4.36 -2.79
C ASN A 100 -5.14 -3.58 -1.49
N THR A 101 -5.43 -4.30 -0.40
CA THR A 101 -5.38 -3.75 0.95
C THR A 101 -4.22 -4.36 1.70
N LEU A 102 -3.36 -3.51 2.25
CA LEU A 102 -2.15 -3.89 2.97
C LEU A 102 -2.26 -3.47 4.44
N GLU A 103 -1.69 -4.29 5.32
CA GLU A 103 -1.38 -3.91 6.69
C GLU A 103 0.14 -3.69 6.81
N ILE A 104 0.54 -2.56 7.34
CA ILE A 104 1.94 -2.22 7.62
C ILE A 104 2.08 -2.04 9.13
N VAL A 105 2.96 -2.82 9.77
CA VAL A 105 3.14 -2.83 11.23
C VAL A 105 4.62 -2.83 11.57
N GLN A 106 5.00 -2.04 12.57
CA GLN A 106 6.34 -2.10 13.15
C GLN A 106 6.39 -3.10 14.30
N LYS A 107 7.48 -3.86 14.41
CA LYS A 107 7.77 -4.85 15.47
C LYS A 107 9.25 -4.78 15.87
N PRO A 108 9.66 -5.18 17.09
CA PRO A 108 8.82 -5.42 18.26
C PRO A 108 8.25 -4.12 18.82
N GLU A 109 7.31 -4.25 19.75
CA GLU A 109 6.80 -3.11 20.52
C GLU A 109 7.91 -2.47 21.34
N ILE A 110 8.19 -1.19 21.09
CA ILE A 110 9.31 -0.48 21.72
C ILE A 110 9.07 -0.23 23.20
N LYS A 111 7.81 -0.06 23.62
CA LYS A 111 7.39 0.07 25.03
C LYS A 111 5.92 -0.30 25.19
N LYS A 112 5.54 -0.87 26.36
CA LYS A 112 4.14 -1.17 26.71
C LYS A 112 3.18 0.05 26.68
N LEU A 113 3.70 1.28 26.70
CA LEU A 113 2.95 2.54 26.72
C LEU A 113 2.82 3.23 25.35
N LEU A 114 3.57 2.81 24.36
CA LEU A 114 3.54 3.36 23.00
C LEU A 114 3.05 2.28 22.06
N THR A 115 1.88 2.48 21.49
CA THR A 115 1.35 1.62 20.43
C THR A 115 2.28 1.71 19.22
N ASN A 116 2.72 0.56 18.71
CA ASN A 116 3.52 0.52 17.50
C ASN A 116 2.75 1.14 16.32
N PRO A 117 3.43 1.88 15.45
CA PRO A 117 2.80 2.35 14.25
C PRO A 117 2.20 1.19 13.47
N SER A 118 0.91 1.28 13.20
CA SER A 118 0.21 0.35 12.31
C SER A 118 -0.71 1.13 11.38
N MET A 119 -0.73 0.73 10.11
CA MET A 119 -1.54 1.36 9.07
C MET A 119 -2.18 0.33 8.19
N ILE A 120 -3.42 0.62 7.78
CA ILE A 120 -4.05 -0.07 6.65
C ILE A 120 -3.98 0.86 5.45
N VAL A 121 -3.36 0.37 4.40
CA VAL A 121 -3.14 1.10 3.15
C VAL A 121 -3.90 0.42 2.03
N ARG A 122 -4.59 1.19 1.21
CA ARG A 122 -5.24 0.71 0.00
C ARG A 122 -4.50 1.20 -1.22
N ILE A 123 -4.20 0.27 -2.11
CA ILE A 123 -3.56 0.49 -3.41
C ILE A 123 -4.62 0.43 -4.49
N TYR A 124 -4.56 1.36 -5.43
CA TYR A 124 -5.37 1.44 -6.64
C TYR A 124 -4.44 1.35 -7.85
N HIS A 125 -4.41 0.20 -8.51
CA HIS A 125 -3.48 -0.05 -9.61
C HIS A 125 -3.82 0.71 -10.88
N ASP A 126 -5.09 0.91 -11.15
CA ASP A 126 -5.61 1.69 -12.29
C ASP A 126 -5.32 3.19 -12.14
N ALA A 127 -5.39 3.71 -10.92
CA ALA A 127 -5.07 5.10 -10.60
C ALA A 127 -3.58 5.32 -10.27
N SER A 128 -2.77 4.24 -10.17
CA SER A 128 -1.36 4.29 -9.74
C SER A 128 -1.16 5.04 -8.41
N SER A 129 -2.08 4.85 -7.47
CA SER A 129 -2.14 5.61 -6.22
C SER A 129 -2.28 4.68 -5.01
N ALA A 130 -1.77 5.12 -3.85
CA ALA A 130 -1.90 4.40 -2.58
C ALA A 130 -2.20 5.37 -1.44
N GLU A 131 -3.21 5.04 -0.63
CA GLU A 131 -3.64 5.88 0.47
C GLU A 131 -3.83 5.11 1.78
N VAL A 132 -3.59 5.80 2.90
CA VAL A 132 -3.90 5.28 4.22
C VAL A 132 -5.40 5.40 4.46
N ILE A 133 -6.05 4.27 4.79
CA ILE A 133 -7.47 4.21 5.12
C ILE A 133 -7.72 4.05 6.62
N SER A 134 -6.72 3.57 7.38
CA SER A 134 -6.81 3.42 8.83
C SER A 134 -5.43 3.50 9.46
N THR A 135 -5.34 4.08 10.66
CA THR A 135 -4.14 4.10 11.49
C THR A 135 -4.49 3.60 12.89
N GLN A 136 -3.68 2.70 13.46
CA GLN A 136 -3.86 2.16 14.81
C GLN A 136 -5.30 1.68 15.09
N GLY A 137 -5.96 1.06 14.09
CA GLY A 137 -7.34 0.61 14.19
C GLY A 137 -8.41 1.71 14.03
N HIS A 138 -8.01 2.98 13.91
CA HIS A 138 -8.94 4.09 13.66
C HIS A 138 -8.99 4.41 12.17
N LYS A 139 -10.21 4.49 11.61
CA LYS A 139 -10.40 4.95 10.23
C LYS A 139 -9.95 6.39 10.08
N VAL A 140 -9.13 6.67 9.07
CA VAL A 140 -8.78 8.04 8.69
C VAL A 140 -10.02 8.69 8.11
N SER A 141 -10.51 9.73 8.79
CA SER A 141 -11.78 10.37 8.44
C SER A 141 -11.70 11.07 7.09
N GLN A 142 -12.73 10.87 6.28
CA GLN A 142 -12.96 11.74 5.12
C GLN A 142 -13.47 13.08 5.63
N SER A 143 -12.85 14.17 5.21
CA SER A 143 -13.20 15.55 5.60
C SER A 143 -14.54 15.99 4.98
N ARG A 144 -15.66 15.47 5.50
CA ARG A 144 -16.99 16.02 5.28
C ARG A 144 -17.52 16.58 6.59
N TYR A 145 -17.14 17.79 6.89
CA TYR A 145 -17.64 18.51 8.07
C TYR A 145 -18.84 19.40 7.73
N LEU A 146 -20.01 18.79 7.53
CA LEU A 146 -21.30 19.47 7.60
C LEU A 146 -21.90 19.46 9.03
N VAL A 147 -21.30 18.71 9.96
CA VAL A 147 -21.77 18.54 11.34
C VAL A 147 -20.57 18.65 12.30
N LYS A 148 -20.79 19.11 13.53
CA LYS A 148 -19.80 19.20 14.62
C LYS A 148 -18.93 17.93 14.65
N ASN A 149 -17.60 18.10 14.53
CA ASN A 149 -16.60 17.05 14.60
C ASN A 149 -16.36 16.63 16.07
N PRO A 150 -17.05 15.62 16.62
CA PRO A 150 -16.96 15.26 18.02
C PRO A 150 -15.59 14.68 18.42
N LYS A 151 -14.80 14.24 17.42
CA LYS A 151 -13.46 13.66 17.62
C LYS A 151 -12.33 14.63 17.31
N MET A 152 -12.65 15.89 16.99
CA MET A 152 -11.69 16.96 16.69
C MET A 152 -10.62 16.59 15.64
N TYR A 153 -10.98 15.80 14.62
CA TYR A 153 -10.07 15.50 13.51
C TYR A 153 -9.63 16.76 12.78
N SER A 154 -8.35 16.88 12.50
CA SER A 154 -7.81 17.98 11.71
C SER A 154 -8.20 17.85 10.23
N ALA A 155 -8.47 18.98 9.55
CA ALA A 155 -8.81 18.97 8.12
C ALA A 155 -7.66 18.42 7.25
N ASP A 156 -6.43 18.45 7.75
CA ASP A 156 -5.21 17.97 7.11
C ASP A 156 -4.77 16.57 7.58
N GLU A 157 -5.56 15.89 8.42
CA GLU A 157 -5.20 14.57 8.97
C GLU A 157 -4.86 13.55 7.86
N LYS A 158 -5.72 13.48 6.83
CA LYS A 158 -5.49 12.55 5.71
C LYS A 158 -4.19 12.85 4.99
N MET A 159 -3.85 14.12 4.80
CA MET A 159 -2.59 14.52 4.17
C MET A 159 -1.40 14.14 5.05
N ARG A 160 -1.48 14.38 6.36
CA ARG A 160 -0.38 14.08 7.30
C ARG A 160 -0.11 12.58 7.42
N VAL A 161 -1.14 11.74 7.47
CA VAL A 161 -0.92 10.29 7.57
C VAL A 161 -0.35 9.71 6.29
N ASN A 162 -0.71 10.23 5.11
CA ASN A 162 -0.11 9.82 3.85
C ASN A 162 1.33 10.31 3.71
N ALA A 163 1.65 11.51 4.18
CA ALA A 163 3.03 11.99 4.27
C ALA A 163 3.88 11.13 5.22
N PHE A 164 3.34 10.79 6.40
CA PHE A 164 4.02 9.90 7.33
C PHE A 164 4.25 8.50 6.73
N LEU A 165 3.28 7.95 6.00
CA LEU A 165 3.47 6.71 5.26
C LEU A 165 4.64 6.85 4.27
N GLY A 166 4.70 7.97 3.55
CA GLY A 166 5.77 8.26 2.59
C GLY A 166 7.16 8.32 3.21
N GLU A 167 7.28 8.97 4.36
CA GLU A 167 8.52 9.02 5.13
C GLU A 167 8.93 7.63 5.62
N TRP A 168 7.98 6.87 6.14
CA TRP A 168 8.22 5.52 6.66
C TRP A 168 8.66 4.56 5.55
N LEU A 169 7.95 4.53 4.40
CA LEU A 169 8.34 3.71 3.25
C LEU A 169 9.70 4.13 2.67
N THR A 170 9.98 5.44 2.64
CA THR A 170 11.28 5.96 2.19
C THR A 170 12.40 5.50 3.13
N HIS A 171 12.15 5.50 4.43
CA HIS A 171 13.10 4.97 5.42
C HIS A 171 13.35 3.47 5.20
N CYS A 172 12.28 2.67 5.00
CA CYS A 172 12.41 1.25 4.67
C CYS A 172 13.22 1.00 3.39
N LEU A 173 13.03 1.81 2.36
CA LEU A 173 13.80 1.72 1.11
C LEU A 173 15.28 2.08 1.28
N LYS A 174 15.58 3.02 2.18
CA LYS A 174 16.94 3.51 2.42
C LYS A 174 17.77 2.59 3.29
N VAL A 175 17.20 2.08 4.38
CA VAL A 175 17.94 1.32 5.41
C VAL A 175 17.44 -0.11 5.59
N GLY A 176 16.27 -0.43 5.05
CA GLY A 176 15.62 -1.73 5.24
C GLY A 176 16.45 -2.86 4.64
N ARG A 177 16.70 -3.91 5.44
CA ARG A 177 17.25 -5.18 4.99
C ARG A 177 16.14 -6.22 5.00
N SER A 178 15.87 -6.85 3.86
CA SER A 178 14.88 -7.94 3.78
C SER A 178 15.30 -9.10 4.68
N ILE A 179 14.40 -9.52 5.57
CA ILE A 179 14.65 -10.65 6.48
C ILE A 179 14.18 -11.96 5.85
N ARG A 180 13.17 -11.91 5.00
CA ARG A 180 12.66 -13.08 4.28
C ARG A 180 12.32 -12.69 2.85
N THR A 181 12.93 -13.38 1.91
CA THR A 181 12.46 -13.41 0.52
C THR A 181 11.28 -14.38 0.47
N PRO A 182 10.09 -14.00 -0.03
CA PRO A 182 8.99 -14.94 -0.17
C PRO A 182 9.36 -16.03 -1.16
N GLU A 183 9.53 -17.26 -0.71
CA GLU A 183 9.91 -18.42 -1.54
C GLU A 183 8.84 -18.86 -2.56
N LYS A 184 7.68 -18.19 -2.60
CA LYS A 184 6.49 -18.70 -3.30
C LYS A 184 6.04 -17.88 -4.50
N LEU A 185 6.89 -17.40 -5.38
CA LEU A 185 6.35 -16.77 -6.60
C LEU A 185 7.15 -17.03 -7.90
N PHE A 186 8.14 -17.91 -7.87
CA PHE A 186 8.91 -18.24 -9.07
C PHE A 186 9.07 -19.75 -9.27
N THR A 187 7.96 -20.49 -9.21
CA THR A 187 7.95 -21.80 -9.88
C THR A 187 7.53 -21.51 -11.32
N ILE A 188 8.51 -21.49 -12.21
CA ILE A 188 8.39 -21.40 -13.67
C ILE A 188 7.77 -22.70 -14.20
#